data_6a69c1680b80508804b137e5d7623f7f
#
_entry.id   6a69c1680b80508804b137e5d7623f7f
#
_cell.length_a   1.000
_cell.length_b   1.000
_cell.length_c   1.000
_cell.angle_alpha   90.00
_cell.angle_beta   90.00
_cell.angle_gamma   90.00
#
_symmetry.space_group_name_H-M   'P 1'
#
loop_
_entity.id
_entity.type
_entity.pdbx_description
1 polymer ?
#
loop_
_entity_poly.entity_id
_entity_poly.type
_entity_poly.pdbx_seq_one_letter_code
_entity_poly.pdbx_strand_id
1 'polypeptide(L)'
;MCCINTTETAKTEDRKEIIMKKQLKKTVSLGLAAVMALGLTACGGGSSSSDSTTAAAGSGETKTEAAADSGNSGDVKVIKLFHRFPDDPCNSFIESKLAEYESLHPDIKFEVTSAQNQPYKEKIKVVVGSDECPDIFFSFCGEFSERFIREGLLLDLTPYMEADPDWKASLMETQMNEYTTEDGMVYGIPFRLDAKEFFYNKDIFNELGLEVPETWDQFIEVLDKIKASGMDPIAEGNQDKWPSAHYIGALNEQLVDDETRAKDYNPKTGEFTDPGYAEALEKYQQLVSYMNTGVNGMTHDMARLGFTQGQNAILFAELVEITNVKQENPDLNWGMFKFPTIEGAKGNPNLVSG
;
A
#
# COMPACT_ATOMS: atom_id res chain seq x y z
N MET A 1 -7.61 -10.93 2.72
CA MET A 1 -9.08 -10.68 2.76
C MET A 1 -9.77 -11.58 1.78
N CYS A 2 -10.86 -12.23 2.18
CA CYS A 2 -11.64 -13.13 1.32
C CYS A 2 -12.90 -12.42 0.83
N CYS A 3 -13.18 -12.51 -0.47
CA CYS A 3 -14.45 -12.06 -1.04
C CYS A 3 -15.52 -13.15 -0.90
N ILE A 4 -16.76 -12.75 -0.66
CA ILE A 4 -17.88 -13.68 -0.62
C ILE A 4 -18.33 -13.96 -2.05
N ASN A 5 -18.09 -15.17 -2.54
CA ASN A 5 -18.77 -15.68 -3.71
C ASN A 5 -20.02 -16.43 -3.21
N THR A 6 -21.12 -15.69 -2.99
CA THR A 6 -22.36 -16.27 -2.46
C THR A 6 -23.11 -16.99 -3.56
N THR A 7 -22.85 -18.26 -3.72
CA THR A 7 -23.83 -19.23 -4.21
C THR A 7 -24.34 -20.01 -3.01
N GLU A 8 -25.35 -19.46 -2.31
CA GLU A 8 -26.48 -20.25 -1.79
C GLU A 8 -27.50 -19.34 -1.07
N THR A 9 -28.64 -19.22 -1.73
CA THR A 9 -30.01 -19.22 -1.25
C THR A 9 -30.38 -18.55 0.07
N ALA A 10 -30.37 -17.21 0.15
CA ALA A 10 -31.38 -16.42 0.89
C ALA A 10 -31.27 -14.88 0.65
N LYS A 11 -30.25 -14.38 -0.03
CA LYS A 11 -30.10 -12.94 -0.38
C LYS A 11 -30.20 -12.68 -1.89
N THR A 12 -30.66 -13.65 -2.67
CA THR A 12 -30.73 -13.57 -4.14
C THR A 12 -31.81 -12.63 -4.65
N GLU A 13 -32.83 -12.31 -3.89
CA GLU A 13 -33.87 -11.40 -4.36
C GLU A 13 -33.49 -9.93 -4.21
N ASP A 14 -32.88 -9.54 -3.11
CA ASP A 14 -32.39 -8.15 -2.91
C ASP A 14 -31.23 -7.80 -3.85
N ARG A 15 -30.32 -8.76 -4.09
CA ARG A 15 -29.21 -8.55 -5.02
C ARG A 15 -29.66 -8.45 -6.48
N LYS A 16 -30.64 -9.23 -6.88
CA LYS A 16 -31.27 -9.15 -8.22
C LYS A 16 -31.95 -7.80 -8.43
N GLU A 17 -32.58 -7.25 -7.40
CA GLU A 17 -33.23 -5.94 -7.47
C GLU A 17 -32.20 -4.78 -7.58
N ILE A 18 -31.07 -4.85 -6.88
CA ILE A 18 -29.97 -3.89 -6.97
C ILE A 18 -29.28 -3.97 -8.34
N ILE A 19 -29.04 -5.16 -8.86
CA ILE A 19 -28.45 -5.37 -10.19
C ILE A 19 -29.40 -4.89 -11.28
N MET A 20 -30.68 -5.16 -11.14
CA MET A 20 -31.71 -4.69 -12.10
C MET A 20 -31.86 -3.17 -12.10
N LYS A 21 -31.76 -2.50 -10.94
CA LYS A 21 -31.73 -1.03 -10.84
C LYS A 21 -30.44 -0.42 -11.41
N LYS A 22 -29.29 -1.10 -11.30
CA LYS A 22 -28.02 -0.68 -11.94
C LYS A 22 -28.04 -0.89 -13.45
N GLN A 23 -28.62 -1.97 -13.94
CA GLN A 23 -28.80 -2.25 -15.37
C GLN A 23 -29.74 -1.23 -16.02
N LEU A 24 -30.84 -0.88 -15.36
CA LEU A 24 -31.79 0.12 -15.87
C LEU A 24 -31.16 1.53 -15.96
N LYS A 25 -30.27 1.89 -15.04
CA LYS A 25 -29.50 3.15 -15.12
C LYS A 25 -28.48 3.15 -16.25
N LYS A 26 -27.82 2.01 -16.57
CA LYS A 26 -26.89 1.88 -17.70
C LYS A 26 -27.59 1.97 -19.06
N THR A 27 -28.78 1.38 -19.21
CA THR A 27 -29.57 1.46 -20.47
C THR A 27 -30.10 2.86 -20.74
N VAL A 28 -30.44 3.62 -19.70
CA VAL A 28 -30.84 5.03 -19.85
C VAL A 28 -29.67 5.93 -20.23
N SER A 29 -28.46 5.66 -19.71
CA SER A 29 -27.24 6.43 -20.06
C SER A 29 -26.74 6.15 -21.48
N LEU A 30 -26.87 4.92 -21.98
CA LEU A 30 -26.50 4.57 -23.37
C LEU A 30 -27.47 5.17 -24.40
N GLY A 31 -28.76 5.32 -24.05
CA GLY A 31 -29.77 5.94 -24.91
C GLY A 31 -29.51 7.45 -25.13
N LEU A 32 -28.94 8.15 -24.15
CA LEU A 32 -28.64 9.58 -24.28
C LEU A 32 -27.34 9.85 -25.06
N ALA A 33 -26.39 8.93 -25.09
CA ALA A 33 -25.12 9.07 -25.84
C ALA A 33 -25.30 8.84 -27.34
N ALA A 34 -26.28 8.05 -27.76
CA ALA A 34 -26.53 7.74 -29.17
C ALA A 34 -27.20 8.89 -29.95
N VAL A 35 -27.83 9.85 -29.28
CA VAL A 35 -28.50 11.01 -29.91
C VAL A 35 -27.52 12.14 -30.22
N MET A 36 -26.32 12.20 -29.62
CA MET A 36 -25.32 13.24 -29.87
C MET A 36 -24.28 12.89 -30.96
N ALA A 37 -24.28 11.68 -31.50
CA ALA A 37 -23.27 11.23 -32.45
C ALA A 37 -23.63 11.45 -33.96
N LEU A 38 -24.78 12.06 -34.28
CA LEU A 38 -25.29 12.22 -35.67
C LEU A 38 -25.15 13.63 -36.24
N GLY A 39 -24.31 14.48 -35.66
CA GLY A 39 -24.28 15.90 -36.04
C GLY A 39 -22.93 16.49 -36.44
N LEU A 40 -21.93 15.75 -36.95
CA LEU A 40 -20.69 16.35 -37.44
C LEU A 40 -20.03 15.51 -38.54
N THR A 41 -20.57 15.58 -39.76
CA THR A 41 -19.83 15.24 -40.99
C THR A 41 -19.94 16.40 -41.99
N ALA A 42 -18.90 17.22 -42.07
CA ALA A 42 -18.56 17.95 -43.31
C ALA A 42 -17.17 18.59 -43.22
N CYS A 43 -16.38 18.38 -44.27
CA CYS A 43 -15.20 19.09 -44.79
C CYS A 43 -13.89 18.98 -43.97
N GLY A 44 -12.78 18.57 -44.54
CA GLY A 44 -12.17 18.51 -45.83
C GLY A 44 -10.65 18.52 -45.69
N GLY A 45 -9.99 17.65 -46.38
CA GLY A 45 -8.74 17.71 -47.10
C GLY A 45 -7.40 18.10 -46.49
N GLY A 46 -6.37 17.26 -46.74
CA GLY A 46 -4.98 17.71 -46.89
C GLY A 46 -3.90 16.90 -46.18
N SER A 47 -3.16 16.17 -46.99
CA SER A 47 -1.96 15.34 -46.72
C SER A 47 -0.82 16.05 -45.96
N SER A 48 -0.08 15.33 -45.15
CA SER A 48 1.33 14.96 -45.40
C SER A 48 1.98 14.31 -44.16
N SER A 49 2.77 13.30 -44.47
CA SER A 49 3.61 12.45 -43.67
C SER A 49 4.67 13.17 -42.83
N SER A 50 4.90 12.66 -41.62
CA SER A 50 6.27 12.47 -41.12
C SER A 50 6.28 11.50 -39.93
N ASP A 51 7.10 10.46 -40.05
CA ASP A 51 7.48 9.49 -39.03
C ASP A 51 8.05 10.14 -37.76
N SER A 52 7.60 9.68 -36.59
CA SER A 52 8.46 9.64 -35.41
C SER A 52 8.03 8.48 -34.53
N THR A 53 8.85 7.45 -34.54
CA THR A 53 8.84 6.31 -33.64
C THR A 53 9.05 6.74 -32.20
N THR A 54 8.03 6.56 -31.38
CA THR A 54 8.19 6.57 -29.91
C THR A 54 7.90 5.16 -29.40
N ALA A 55 8.92 4.52 -28.86
CA ALA A 55 8.83 3.21 -28.26
C ALA A 55 8.02 3.29 -26.96
N ALA A 56 6.86 2.66 -26.96
CA ALA A 56 6.11 2.39 -25.74
C ALA A 56 6.73 1.15 -25.07
N ALA A 57 7.23 1.32 -23.85
CA ALA A 57 7.62 0.21 -22.99
C ALA A 57 6.36 -0.55 -22.56
N GLY A 58 6.19 -1.74 -23.11
CA GLY A 58 5.13 -2.65 -22.76
C GLY A 58 5.44 -3.29 -21.40
N SER A 59 4.58 -3.10 -20.43
CA SER A 59 4.55 -3.90 -19.20
C SER A 59 4.10 -5.32 -19.59
N GLY A 60 5.03 -6.28 -19.53
CA GLY A 60 4.73 -7.68 -19.80
C GLY A 60 3.87 -8.28 -18.70
N GLU A 61 2.65 -8.64 -19.03
CA GLU A 61 1.85 -9.57 -18.23
C GLU A 61 2.38 -10.98 -18.52
N THR A 62 2.99 -11.60 -17.51
CA THR A 62 3.39 -13.01 -17.61
C THR A 62 2.19 -13.88 -17.23
N LYS A 63 1.49 -14.38 -18.21
CA LYS A 63 0.53 -15.47 -18.06
C LYS A 63 1.30 -16.79 -18.12
N THR A 64 1.37 -17.50 -17.00
CA THR A 64 1.84 -18.87 -16.97
C THR A 64 0.67 -19.78 -17.29
N GLU A 65 0.62 -20.32 -18.51
CA GLU A 65 -0.33 -21.38 -18.85
C GLU A 65 0.15 -22.71 -18.25
N ALA A 66 -0.61 -23.24 -17.31
CA ALA A 66 -0.40 -24.58 -16.80
C ALA A 66 -0.95 -25.61 -17.79
N ALA A 67 -0.10 -26.55 -18.19
CA ALA A 67 -0.49 -27.68 -19.02
C ALA A 67 -1.48 -28.58 -18.25
N ALA A 68 -2.62 -28.86 -18.85
CA ALA A 68 -3.60 -29.79 -18.33
C ALA A 68 -3.08 -31.22 -18.40
N ASP A 69 -2.88 -31.85 -17.26
CA ASP A 69 -2.75 -33.30 -17.15
C ASP A 69 -4.11 -33.87 -16.70
N SER A 70 -4.65 -34.78 -17.52
CA SER A 70 -5.97 -35.37 -17.35
C SER A 70 -5.88 -36.61 -16.46
N GLY A 71 -6.35 -36.50 -15.22
CA GLY A 71 -6.47 -37.67 -14.35
C GLY A 71 -7.28 -37.39 -13.08
N ASN A 72 -8.51 -37.81 -13.10
CA ASN A 72 -9.48 -37.92 -12.01
C ASN A 72 -10.44 -36.75 -11.82
N SER A 73 -11.71 -36.89 -12.27
CA SER A 73 -12.77 -35.90 -12.21
C SER A 73 -13.47 -35.85 -10.82
N GLY A 74 -12.79 -35.28 -9.83
CA GLY A 74 -13.43 -34.51 -8.80
C GLY A 74 -13.42 -33.05 -9.24
N ASP A 75 -14.49 -32.29 -9.03
CA ASP A 75 -14.52 -30.84 -9.37
C ASP A 75 -13.41 -30.12 -8.63
N VAL A 76 -12.33 -29.80 -9.36
CA VAL A 76 -11.19 -29.03 -8.81
C VAL A 76 -11.69 -27.60 -8.57
N LYS A 77 -11.63 -27.15 -7.32
CA LYS A 77 -11.97 -25.79 -6.94
C LYS A 77 -10.80 -24.86 -7.21
N VAL A 78 -11.00 -23.88 -8.07
CA VAL A 78 -10.00 -22.84 -8.35
C VAL A 78 -10.22 -21.67 -7.39
N ILE A 79 -9.17 -21.28 -6.68
CA ILE A 79 -9.13 -20.11 -5.79
C ILE A 79 -8.28 -19.03 -6.43
N LYS A 80 -8.88 -17.89 -6.74
CA LYS A 80 -8.19 -16.73 -7.30
C LYS A 80 -7.54 -15.90 -6.21
N LEU A 81 -6.22 -15.72 -6.29
CA LEU A 81 -5.47 -14.89 -5.36
C LEU A 81 -4.79 -13.72 -6.09
N PHE A 82 -4.96 -12.51 -5.56
CA PHE A 82 -4.29 -11.32 -6.08
C PHE A 82 -3.47 -10.62 -5.00
N HIS A 83 -2.15 -10.48 -5.23
CA HIS A 83 -1.23 -9.87 -4.27
C HIS A 83 -0.31 -8.81 -4.89
N ARG A 84 0.38 -8.03 -4.02
CA ARG A 84 1.23 -6.89 -4.42
C ARG A 84 2.74 -7.21 -4.47
N PHE A 85 3.13 -8.44 -4.42
CA PHE A 85 4.52 -8.86 -4.28
C PHE A 85 5.00 -9.66 -5.50
N PRO A 86 5.17 -9.02 -6.69
CA PRO A 86 5.62 -9.74 -7.89
C PRO A 86 7.09 -10.14 -7.83
N ASP A 87 7.88 -9.55 -6.92
CA ASP A 87 9.32 -9.75 -6.82
C ASP A 87 9.71 -10.63 -5.63
N ASP A 88 10.89 -11.23 -5.73
CA ASP A 88 11.49 -12.04 -4.67
C ASP A 88 12.03 -11.17 -3.51
N PRO A 89 12.06 -11.69 -2.29
CA PRO A 89 11.73 -13.08 -1.89
C PRO A 89 10.25 -13.34 -1.61
N CYS A 90 9.40 -12.32 -1.61
CA CYS A 90 8.00 -12.49 -1.23
C CYS A 90 7.22 -13.33 -2.24
N ASN A 91 7.47 -13.14 -3.54
CA ASN A 91 6.79 -13.91 -4.58
C ASN A 91 7.05 -15.40 -4.44
N SER A 92 8.33 -15.80 -4.42
CA SER A 92 8.72 -17.21 -4.26
C SER A 92 8.20 -17.83 -2.97
N PHE A 93 8.14 -17.05 -1.87
CA PHE A 93 7.57 -17.52 -0.62
C PHE A 93 6.08 -17.84 -0.77
N ILE A 94 5.30 -16.93 -1.35
CA ILE A 94 3.86 -17.12 -1.58
C ILE A 94 3.64 -18.35 -2.48
N GLU A 95 4.31 -18.40 -3.63
CA GLU A 95 4.19 -19.52 -4.58
C GLU A 95 4.53 -20.88 -3.92
N SER A 96 5.60 -20.93 -3.12
CA SER A 96 5.99 -22.14 -2.42
C SER A 96 4.95 -22.61 -1.42
N LYS A 97 4.28 -21.68 -0.70
CA LYS A 97 3.24 -22.01 0.28
C LYS A 97 1.93 -22.45 -0.39
N LEU A 98 1.58 -21.83 -1.51
CA LEU A 98 0.42 -22.25 -2.29
C LEU A 98 0.65 -23.65 -2.90
N ALA A 99 1.84 -23.93 -3.44
CA ALA A 99 2.17 -25.25 -3.95
C ALA A 99 2.17 -26.33 -2.85
N GLU A 100 2.66 -26.00 -1.64
CA GLU A 100 2.59 -26.87 -0.48
C GLU A 100 1.12 -27.19 -0.13
N TYR A 101 0.25 -26.16 -0.08
CA TYR A 101 -1.16 -26.33 0.19
C TYR A 101 -1.87 -27.17 -0.87
N GLU A 102 -1.64 -26.93 -2.15
CA GLU A 102 -2.17 -27.72 -3.25
C GLU A 102 -1.75 -29.20 -3.18
N SER A 103 -0.52 -29.48 -2.71
CA SER A 103 -0.05 -30.84 -2.54
C SER A 103 -0.80 -31.62 -1.46
N LEU A 104 -1.27 -30.90 -0.43
CA LEU A 104 -2.06 -31.45 0.67
C LEU A 104 -3.58 -31.50 0.34
N HIS A 105 -4.02 -30.67 -0.60
CA HIS A 105 -5.41 -30.51 -1.01
C HIS A 105 -5.55 -30.61 -2.54
N PRO A 106 -5.52 -31.83 -3.10
CA PRO A 106 -5.47 -32.04 -4.55
C PRO A 106 -6.72 -31.61 -5.31
N ASP A 107 -7.81 -31.35 -4.60
CA ASP A 107 -9.07 -30.78 -5.08
C ASP A 107 -9.05 -29.25 -5.16
N ILE A 108 -7.95 -28.59 -4.74
CA ILE A 108 -7.79 -27.14 -4.77
C ILE A 108 -6.64 -26.75 -5.71
N LYS A 109 -6.86 -25.67 -6.49
CA LYS A 109 -5.85 -25.00 -7.31
C LYS A 109 -5.92 -23.50 -7.11
N PHE A 110 -4.74 -22.84 -7.09
CA PHE A 110 -4.66 -21.40 -7.01
C PHE A 110 -4.37 -20.80 -8.40
N GLU A 111 -5.17 -19.80 -8.75
CA GLU A 111 -4.89 -18.88 -9.86
C GLU A 111 -4.35 -17.58 -9.27
N VAL A 112 -3.03 -17.37 -9.41
CA VAL A 112 -2.34 -16.24 -8.76
C VAL A 112 -2.10 -15.14 -9.78
N THR A 113 -2.44 -13.92 -9.41
CA THR A 113 -2.04 -12.69 -10.10
C THR A 113 -1.29 -11.78 -9.15
N SER A 114 -0.34 -11.01 -9.69
CA SER A 114 0.40 -10.04 -8.90
C SER A 114 0.63 -8.75 -9.67
N ALA A 115 0.84 -7.64 -8.96
CA ALA A 115 1.21 -6.37 -9.53
C ALA A 115 2.02 -5.56 -8.51
N GLN A 116 2.88 -4.67 -8.99
CA GLN A 116 3.61 -3.73 -8.13
C GLN A 116 2.67 -2.83 -7.32
N ASN A 117 3.20 -2.28 -6.24
CA ASN A 117 2.48 -1.54 -5.20
C ASN A 117 1.40 -0.58 -5.75
N GLN A 118 1.77 0.39 -6.56
CA GLN A 118 0.82 1.40 -7.03
C GLN A 118 -0.17 0.86 -8.08
N PRO A 119 0.25 0.14 -9.13
CA PRO A 119 -0.67 -0.55 -10.04
C PRO A 119 -1.62 -1.53 -9.31
N TYR A 120 -1.12 -2.21 -8.27
CA TYR A 120 -1.95 -3.07 -7.42
C TYR A 120 -3.08 -2.27 -6.74
N LYS A 121 -2.71 -1.16 -6.07
CA LYS A 121 -3.68 -0.29 -5.37
C LYS A 121 -4.79 0.23 -6.30
N GLU A 122 -4.44 0.56 -7.53
CA GLU A 122 -5.41 1.02 -8.52
C GLU A 122 -6.33 -0.10 -9.00
N LYS A 123 -5.75 -1.26 -9.33
CA LYS A 123 -6.49 -2.41 -9.86
C LYS A 123 -7.44 -3.01 -8.81
N ILE A 124 -6.98 -3.22 -7.57
CA ILE A 124 -7.80 -3.84 -6.52
C ILE A 124 -9.05 -3.01 -6.19
N LYS A 125 -8.95 -1.68 -6.21
CA LYS A 125 -10.11 -0.78 -6.01
C LYS A 125 -11.22 -0.98 -7.03
N VAL A 126 -10.87 -1.42 -8.23
CA VAL A 126 -11.81 -1.61 -9.33
C VAL A 126 -12.37 -3.03 -9.34
N VAL A 127 -11.52 -4.03 -9.10
CA VAL A 127 -11.92 -5.44 -9.24
C VAL A 127 -12.71 -5.96 -8.03
N VAL A 128 -12.42 -5.45 -6.80
CA VAL A 128 -13.24 -5.79 -5.63
C VAL A 128 -14.64 -5.20 -5.81
N GLY A 129 -15.65 -6.06 -5.80
CA GLY A 129 -17.05 -5.70 -6.09
C GLY A 129 -17.46 -5.85 -7.57
N SER A 130 -16.58 -6.33 -8.44
CA SER A 130 -16.90 -6.76 -9.81
C SER A 130 -17.04 -8.28 -9.91
N ASP A 131 -17.45 -8.78 -11.08
CA ASP A 131 -17.52 -10.22 -11.37
C ASP A 131 -16.14 -10.88 -11.46
N GLU A 132 -15.06 -10.07 -11.56
CA GLU A 132 -13.67 -10.51 -11.61
C GLU A 132 -12.98 -10.43 -10.24
N CYS A 133 -13.75 -10.25 -9.15
CA CYS A 133 -13.21 -10.20 -7.81
C CYS A 133 -12.39 -11.46 -7.48
N PRO A 134 -11.15 -11.35 -7.02
CA PRO A 134 -10.41 -12.49 -6.53
C PRO A 134 -11.04 -13.01 -5.23
N ASP A 135 -10.91 -14.32 -4.96
CA ASP A 135 -11.40 -14.94 -3.72
C ASP A 135 -10.56 -14.48 -2.52
N ILE A 136 -9.26 -14.31 -2.73
CA ILE A 136 -8.31 -13.83 -1.72
C ILE A 136 -7.50 -12.68 -2.31
N PHE A 137 -7.37 -11.60 -1.57
CA PHE A 137 -6.51 -10.50 -1.98
C PHE A 137 -5.77 -9.86 -0.82
N PHE A 138 -4.61 -9.27 -1.11
CA PHE A 138 -3.87 -8.46 -0.16
C PHE A 138 -4.57 -7.10 0.04
N SER A 139 -4.57 -6.59 1.26
CA SER A 139 -5.05 -5.24 1.55
C SER A 139 -4.07 -4.49 2.44
N PHE A 140 -4.26 -3.18 2.49
CA PHE A 140 -3.62 -2.31 3.46
C PHE A 140 -4.62 -2.05 4.58
N CYS A 141 -4.13 -1.72 5.78
CA CYS A 141 -4.96 -1.37 6.93
C CYS A 141 -5.68 -0.01 6.78
N GLY A 142 -6.47 0.33 7.78
CA GLY A 142 -7.21 1.59 7.85
C GLY A 142 -8.24 1.76 6.74
N GLU A 143 -8.48 2.99 6.33
CA GLU A 143 -9.52 3.35 5.35
C GLU A 143 -9.41 2.59 4.02
N PHE A 144 -8.20 2.09 3.67
CA PHE A 144 -8.04 1.30 2.47
C PHE A 144 -8.84 -0.01 2.51
N SER A 145 -8.92 -0.69 3.65
CA SER A 145 -9.71 -1.91 3.86
C SER A 145 -11.12 -1.63 4.34
N GLU A 146 -11.30 -0.65 5.21
CA GLU A 146 -12.58 -0.34 5.84
C GLU A 146 -13.70 -0.04 4.86
N ARG A 147 -13.41 0.62 3.73
CA ARG A 147 -14.40 0.85 2.69
C ARG A 147 -14.98 -0.44 2.11
N PHE A 148 -14.17 -1.51 1.96
CA PHE A 148 -14.66 -2.81 1.48
C PHE A 148 -15.52 -3.49 2.54
N ILE A 149 -15.20 -3.28 3.82
CA ILE A 149 -16.01 -3.75 4.96
C ILE A 149 -17.36 -3.05 4.94
N ARG A 150 -17.37 -1.72 4.87
CA ARG A 150 -18.61 -0.92 4.83
C ARG A 150 -19.52 -1.23 3.63
N GLU A 151 -18.92 -1.62 2.51
CA GLU A 151 -19.67 -2.04 1.31
C GLU A 151 -20.12 -3.51 1.36
N GLY A 152 -19.78 -4.26 2.41
CA GLY A 152 -20.14 -5.67 2.60
C GLY A 152 -19.49 -6.60 1.57
N LEU A 153 -18.29 -6.28 1.13
CA LEU A 153 -17.57 -7.01 0.08
C LEU A 153 -16.64 -8.10 0.64
N LEU A 154 -16.43 -8.11 1.96
CA LEU A 154 -15.51 -9.02 2.64
C LEU A 154 -16.26 -10.06 3.46
N LEU A 155 -15.66 -11.24 3.57
CA LEU A 155 -16.13 -12.32 4.43
C LEU A 155 -15.81 -12.00 5.89
N ASP A 156 -16.80 -12.10 6.76
CA ASP A 156 -16.59 -12.11 8.21
C ASP A 156 -15.87 -13.41 8.61
N LEU A 157 -14.64 -13.27 9.14
CA LEU A 157 -13.80 -14.38 9.56
C LEU A 157 -14.03 -14.77 11.02
N THR A 158 -14.80 -14.01 11.78
CA THR A 158 -15.02 -14.22 13.23
C THR A 158 -15.48 -15.64 13.53
N PRO A 159 -16.51 -16.21 12.85
CA PRO A 159 -16.97 -17.56 13.14
C PRO A 159 -15.91 -18.63 12.91
N TYR A 160 -15.03 -18.44 11.95
CA TYR A 160 -13.95 -19.38 11.64
C TYR A 160 -12.83 -19.33 12.67
N MET A 161 -12.49 -18.13 13.18
CA MET A 161 -11.52 -17.95 14.25
C MET A 161 -12.03 -18.46 15.60
N GLU A 162 -13.33 -18.33 15.87
CA GLU A 162 -13.96 -18.90 17.07
C GLU A 162 -13.98 -20.41 17.03
N ALA A 163 -14.11 -21.00 15.83
CA ALA A 163 -14.08 -22.45 15.65
C ALA A 163 -12.67 -23.03 15.76
N ASP A 164 -11.62 -22.24 15.59
CA ASP A 164 -10.20 -22.63 15.72
C ASP A 164 -9.45 -21.63 16.62
N PRO A 165 -9.54 -21.79 17.96
CA PRO A 165 -8.87 -20.91 18.91
C PRO A 165 -7.35 -20.94 18.82
N ASP A 166 -6.76 -22.06 18.40
CA ASP A 166 -5.31 -22.17 18.25
C ASP A 166 -4.81 -21.35 17.06
N TRP A 167 -5.55 -21.35 15.96
CA TRP A 167 -5.28 -20.45 14.83
C TRP A 167 -5.38 -18.98 15.26
N LYS A 168 -6.47 -18.61 15.95
CA LYS A 168 -6.64 -17.25 16.45
C LYS A 168 -5.48 -16.83 17.37
N ALA A 169 -5.05 -17.70 18.27
CA ALA A 169 -3.94 -17.43 19.20
C ALA A 169 -2.57 -17.35 18.50
N SER A 170 -2.43 -17.90 17.29
CA SER A 170 -1.19 -17.80 16.52
C SER A 170 -0.96 -16.43 15.87
N LEU A 171 -1.99 -15.58 15.82
CA LEU A 171 -1.95 -14.25 15.23
C LEU A 171 -1.65 -13.18 16.28
N MET A 172 -0.95 -12.14 15.90
CA MET A 172 -0.63 -11.02 16.80
C MET A 172 -1.88 -10.16 17.02
N GLU A 173 -2.38 -10.13 18.25
CA GLU A 173 -3.60 -9.41 18.64
C GLU A 173 -3.56 -7.92 18.24
N THR A 174 -2.43 -7.25 18.48
CA THR A 174 -2.25 -5.84 18.14
C THR A 174 -2.42 -5.56 16.65
N GLN A 175 -2.03 -6.51 15.80
CA GLN A 175 -2.17 -6.39 14.34
C GLN A 175 -3.56 -6.82 13.86
N MET A 176 -4.24 -7.67 14.61
CA MET A 176 -5.63 -8.06 14.33
C MET A 176 -6.59 -6.89 14.49
N ASN A 177 -6.29 -5.96 15.41
CA ASN A 177 -7.13 -4.79 15.65
C ASN A 177 -7.32 -3.93 14.39
N GLU A 178 -6.34 -3.88 13.51
CA GLU A 178 -6.42 -3.14 12.23
C GLU A 178 -7.47 -3.70 11.23
N TYR A 179 -7.92 -4.93 11.47
CA TYR A 179 -8.91 -5.63 10.63
C TYR A 179 -10.15 -6.05 11.40
N THR A 180 -10.28 -5.55 12.63
CA THR A 180 -11.41 -5.82 13.53
C THR A 180 -12.26 -4.57 13.67
N THR A 181 -13.54 -4.68 13.41
CA THR A 181 -14.49 -3.58 13.55
C THR A 181 -14.81 -3.27 15.02
N GLU A 182 -15.44 -2.11 15.28
CA GLU A 182 -15.84 -1.69 16.65
C GLU A 182 -16.75 -2.71 17.35
N ASP A 183 -17.55 -3.46 16.60
CA ASP A 183 -18.43 -4.54 17.08
C ASP A 183 -17.76 -5.92 17.12
N GLY A 184 -16.44 -5.97 16.93
CA GLY A 184 -15.60 -7.16 17.12
C GLY A 184 -15.57 -8.14 15.96
N MET A 185 -16.12 -7.80 14.80
CA MET A 185 -16.06 -8.64 13.61
C MET A 185 -14.72 -8.51 12.89
N VAL A 186 -14.14 -9.62 12.47
CA VAL A 186 -12.82 -9.71 11.83
C VAL A 186 -12.96 -9.92 10.32
N TYR A 187 -12.33 -9.06 9.52
CA TYR A 187 -12.42 -9.10 8.05
C TYR A 187 -11.07 -9.33 7.35
N GLY A 188 -10.00 -9.47 8.10
CA GLY A 188 -8.69 -9.71 7.51
C GLY A 188 -7.73 -10.36 8.48
N ILE A 189 -6.64 -10.89 7.94
CA ILE A 189 -5.56 -11.54 8.69
C ILE A 189 -4.29 -10.77 8.41
N PRO A 190 -3.53 -10.35 9.43
CA PRO A 190 -2.25 -9.68 9.22
C PRO A 190 -1.28 -10.62 8.52
N PHE A 191 -0.75 -10.17 7.39
CA PHE A 191 0.22 -10.93 6.61
C PHE A 191 1.64 -10.52 6.97
N ARG A 192 1.87 -9.23 7.19
CA ARG A 192 3.18 -8.65 7.46
C ARG A 192 3.07 -7.47 8.42
N LEU A 193 3.97 -7.42 9.39
CA LEU A 193 4.23 -6.23 10.16
C LEU A 193 5.41 -5.48 9.53
N ASP A 194 5.28 -4.18 9.43
CA ASP A 194 6.35 -3.29 9.00
C ASP A 194 6.51 -2.14 10.00
N ALA A 195 7.61 -1.44 9.95
CA ALA A 195 7.88 -0.26 10.72
C ALA A 195 8.65 0.74 9.86
N LYS A 196 8.68 2.01 10.24
CA LYS A 196 9.43 3.05 9.52
C LYS A 196 10.52 3.62 10.38
N GLU A 197 11.70 3.68 9.78
CA GLU A 197 12.90 4.18 10.43
C GLU A 197 13.67 5.08 9.45
N PHE A 198 14.53 5.92 9.97
CA PHE A 198 15.51 6.62 9.15
C PHE A 198 16.69 5.71 8.84
N PHE A 199 16.91 5.40 7.57
CA PHE A 199 18.13 4.81 7.07
C PHE A 199 19.16 5.91 6.86
N TYR A 200 20.42 5.69 7.25
CA TYR A 200 21.48 6.67 7.06
C TYR A 200 22.76 6.04 6.53
N ASN A 201 23.51 6.79 5.74
CA ASN A 201 24.81 6.40 5.23
C ASN A 201 25.88 6.71 6.28
N LYS A 202 26.48 5.66 6.86
CA LYS A 202 27.50 5.79 7.92
C LYS A 202 28.79 6.45 7.45
N ASP A 203 29.15 6.27 6.19
CA ASP A 203 30.39 6.86 5.67
C ASP A 203 30.24 8.37 5.54
N ILE A 204 29.08 8.86 5.07
CA ILE A 204 28.78 10.30 5.04
C ILE A 204 28.74 10.87 6.47
N PHE A 205 28.09 10.17 7.41
CA PHE A 205 28.06 10.61 8.81
C PHE A 205 29.47 10.70 9.42
N ASN A 206 30.30 9.69 9.18
CA ASN A 206 31.68 9.66 9.65
C ASN A 206 32.53 10.79 9.01
N GLU A 207 32.38 11.01 7.71
CA GLU A 207 33.11 12.06 6.98
C GLU A 207 32.79 13.47 7.53
N LEU A 208 31.52 13.71 7.85
CA LEU A 208 31.03 14.98 8.37
C LEU A 208 31.09 15.09 9.91
N GLY A 209 31.57 14.04 10.59
CA GLY A 209 31.65 14.00 12.06
C GLY A 209 30.29 14.10 12.74
N LEU A 210 29.29 13.42 12.19
CA LEU A 210 27.91 13.42 12.69
C LEU A 210 27.65 12.23 13.62
N GLU A 211 26.87 12.49 14.66
CA GLU A 211 26.30 11.46 15.52
C GLU A 211 24.84 11.20 15.13
N VAL A 212 24.34 10.01 15.43
CA VAL A 212 22.94 9.66 15.22
C VAL A 212 22.06 10.51 16.14
N PRO A 213 21.08 11.26 15.60
CA PRO A 213 20.24 12.15 16.41
C PRO A 213 19.19 11.37 17.20
N GLU A 214 18.98 11.75 18.45
CA GLU A 214 17.91 11.20 19.32
C GLU A 214 16.72 12.15 19.45
N THR A 215 16.98 13.47 19.31
CA THR A 215 15.96 14.50 19.43
C THR A 215 15.76 15.27 18.12
N TRP A 216 14.59 15.91 17.99
CA TRP A 216 14.25 16.72 16.83
C TRP A 216 15.30 17.81 16.57
N ASP A 217 15.76 18.52 17.63
CA ASP A 217 16.73 19.60 17.47
C ASP A 217 18.08 19.07 16.99
N GLN A 218 18.54 17.94 17.53
CA GLN A 218 19.74 17.27 17.02
C GLN A 218 19.60 16.84 15.57
N PHE A 219 18.40 16.38 15.19
CA PHE A 219 18.13 15.98 13.80
C PHE A 219 18.24 17.17 12.86
N ILE A 220 17.67 18.31 13.21
CA ILE A 220 17.79 19.54 12.42
C ILE A 220 19.26 19.97 12.31
N GLU A 221 20.04 19.91 13.40
CA GLU A 221 21.49 20.22 13.36
C GLU A 221 22.24 19.26 12.40
N VAL A 222 21.92 17.99 12.40
CA VAL A 222 22.48 16.99 11.47
C VAL A 222 22.14 17.37 10.04
N LEU A 223 20.86 17.66 9.75
CA LEU A 223 20.41 18.06 8.43
C LEU A 223 21.08 19.35 7.94
N ASP A 224 21.26 20.35 8.81
CA ASP A 224 21.96 21.58 8.49
C ASP A 224 23.42 21.34 8.10
N LYS A 225 24.13 20.48 8.84
CA LYS A 225 25.54 20.15 8.55
C LYS A 225 25.66 19.39 7.21
N ILE A 226 24.75 18.44 6.93
CA ILE A 226 24.75 17.74 5.64
C ILE A 226 24.48 18.73 4.51
N LYS A 227 23.49 19.60 4.67
CA LYS A 227 23.16 20.61 3.67
C LYS A 227 24.29 21.60 3.42
N ALA A 228 25.02 22.00 4.47
CA ALA A 228 26.19 22.87 4.37
C ALA A 228 27.34 22.21 3.61
N SER A 229 27.42 20.88 3.52
CA SER A 229 28.39 20.17 2.68
C SER A 229 28.08 20.23 1.19
N GLY A 230 26.87 20.72 0.82
CA GLY A 230 26.40 20.82 -0.57
C GLY A 230 25.55 19.63 -1.02
N MET A 231 25.18 18.75 -0.10
CA MET A 231 24.32 17.58 -0.37
C MET A 231 22.89 17.87 0.07
N ASP A 232 21.90 17.38 -0.68
CA ASP A 232 20.52 17.29 -0.21
C ASP A 232 20.42 16.18 0.87
N PRO A 233 20.12 16.51 2.15
CA PRO A 233 20.21 15.55 3.25
C PRO A 233 19.33 14.32 3.11
N ILE A 234 18.05 14.52 2.74
CA ILE A 234 17.00 13.49 2.75
C ILE A 234 16.64 13.11 1.32
N ALA A 235 16.72 11.82 1.01
CA ALA A 235 16.12 11.25 -0.19
C ALA A 235 14.62 11.11 0.01
N GLU A 236 13.81 11.75 -0.85
CA GLU A 236 12.37 11.68 -0.79
C GLU A 236 11.75 11.62 -2.19
N GLY A 237 10.83 10.69 -2.38
CA GLY A 237 10.06 10.52 -3.62
C GLY A 237 8.57 10.48 -3.33
N ASN A 238 7.88 11.61 -3.56
CA ASN A 238 6.48 11.81 -3.16
C ASN A 238 5.50 11.85 -4.34
N GLN A 239 5.85 11.28 -5.49
CA GLN A 239 4.96 11.21 -6.65
C GLN A 239 3.61 10.57 -6.29
N ASP A 240 3.64 9.48 -5.52
CA ASP A 240 2.47 8.72 -5.10
C ASP A 240 1.83 9.23 -3.80
N LYS A 241 2.40 10.27 -3.19
CA LYS A 241 1.92 11.00 -2.00
C LYS A 241 1.89 10.22 -0.68
N TRP A 242 2.00 8.91 -0.69
CA TRP A 242 2.06 8.12 0.52
C TRP A 242 3.35 8.32 1.33
N PRO A 243 4.54 8.61 0.74
CA PRO A 243 5.74 8.82 1.55
C PRO A 243 5.61 10.02 2.49
N SER A 244 5.03 11.13 2.02
CA SER A 244 4.77 12.29 2.90
C SER A 244 3.80 11.99 4.03
N ALA A 245 2.80 11.11 3.80
CA ALA A 245 1.86 10.70 4.83
C ALA A 245 2.54 9.97 5.99
N HIS A 246 3.65 9.28 5.73
CA HIS A 246 4.43 8.60 6.76
C HIS A 246 5.11 9.58 7.73
N TYR A 247 5.71 10.67 7.21
CA TYR A 247 6.26 11.73 8.06
C TYR A 247 5.18 12.40 8.89
N ILE A 248 4.05 12.74 8.26
CA ILE A 248 2.93 13.39 8.93
C ILE A 248 2.34 12.46 9.99
N GLY A 249 2.21 11.17 9.70
CA GLY A 249 1.76 10.15 10.65
C GLY A 249 2.67 10.09 11.88
N ALA A 250 3.98 9.92 11.69
CA ALA A 250 4.96 9.85 12.77
C ALA A 250 5.00 11.15 13.62
N LEU A 251 4.83 12.31 12.98
CA LEU A 251 4.71 13.59 13.68
C LEU A 251 3.41 13.69 14.49
N ASN A 252 2.28 13.28 13.93
CA ASN A 252 0.99 13.25 14.63
C ASN A 252 1.04 12.30 15.85
N GLU A 253 1.72 11.16 15.73
CA GLU A 253 1.89 10.20 16.83
C GLU A 253 2.65 10.77 18.01
N GLN A 254 3.56 11.69 17.78
CA GLN A 254 4.28 12.36 18.85
C GLN A 254 3.55 13.60 19.38
N LEU A 255 2.94 14.40 18.51
CA LEU A 255 2.41 15.74 18.85
C LEU A 255 0.98 15.73 19.37
N VAL A 256 0.20 14.68 19.04
CA VAL A 256 -1.20 14.54 19.46
C VAL A 256 -1.32 13.30 20.33
N ASP A 257 -2.02 13.39 21.46
CA ASP A 257 -2.23 12.26 22.35
C ASP A 257 -3.07 11.13 21.69
N ASP A 258 -2.90 9.92 22.20
CA ASP A 258 -3.47 8.71 21.63
C ASP A 258 -5.00 8.72 21.59
N GLU A 259 -5.66 9.29 22.64
CA GLU A 259 -7.13 9.37 22.74
C GLU A 259 -7.69 10.32 21.67
N THR A 260 -7.08 11.49 21.53
CA THR A 260 -7.46 12.48 20.51
C THR A 260 -7.26 11.91 19.11
N ARG A 261 -6.14 11.23 18.84
CA ARG A 261 -5.89 10.59 17.55
C ARG A 261 -6.91 9.49 17.25
N ALA A 262 -7.20 8.61 18.21
CA ALA A 262 -8.19 7.54 18.03
C ALA A 262 -9.58 8.11 17.67
N LYS A 263 -9.99 9.22 18.30
CA LYS A 263 -11.21 9.94 17.95
C LYS A 263 -11.14 10.53 16.53
N ASP A 264 -10.05 11.21 16.21
CA ASP A 264 -9.96 12.02 14.99
C ASP A 264 -9.72 11.18 13.74
N TYR A 265 -9.03 10.04 13.83
CA TYR A 265 -8.88 9.10 12.72
C TYR A 265 -10.13 8.24 12.45
N ASN A 266 -11.11 8.27 13.34
CA ASN A 266 -12.42 7.68 13.06
C ASN A 266 -13.23 8.63 12.17
N PRO A 267 -13.64 8.21 10.95
CA PRO A 267 -14.34 9.09 10.00
C PRO A 267 -15.70 9.59 10.46
N LYS A 268 -16.27 9.01 11.55
CA LYS A 268 -17.55 9.47 12.14
C LYS A 268 -17.37 10.57 13.18
N THR A 269 -16.19 10.65 13.80
CA THR A 269 -15.94 11.51 14.97
C THR A 269 -14.79 12.48 14.78
N GLY A 270 -14.03 12.36 13.69
CA GLY A 270 -12.84 13.15 13.41
C GLY A 270 -13.14 14.63 13.18
N GLU A 271 -12.44 15.50 13.91
CA GLU A 271 -12.53 16.94 13.80
C GLU A 271 -11.16 17.58 13.49
N PHE A 272 -10.05 16.92 13.85
CA PHE A 272 -8.67 17.35 13.62
C PHE A 272 -8.41 18.79 14.12
N THR A 273 -8.94 19.13 15.29
CA THR A 273 -8.87 20.49 15.88
C THR A 273 -7.72 20.67 16.87
N ASP A 274 -7.03 19.59 17.27
CA ASP A 274 -5.86 19.69 18.14
C ASP A 274 -4.72 20.46 17.43
N PRO A 275 -4.12 21.48 18.10
CA PRO A 275 -3.03 22.26 17.49
C PRO A 275 -1.79 21.42 17.13
N GLY A 276 -1.61 20.24 17.70
CA GLY A 276 -0.55 19.29 17.35
C GLY A 276 -0.56 18.88 15.88
N TYR A 277 -1.74 18.83 15.26
CA TYR A 277 -1.82 18.54 13.81
C TYR A 277 -1.24 19.68 12.95
N ALA A 278 -1.48 20.94 13.36
CA ALA A 278 -0.87 22.08 12.66
C ALA A 278 0.65 22.10 12.87
N GLU A 279 1.12 21.85 14.08
CA GLU A 279 2.55 21.75 14.39
C GLU A 279 3.23 20.61 13.60
N ALA A 280 2.57 19.46 13.45
CA ALA A 280 3.06 18.37 12.62
C ALA A 280 3.29 18.78 11.16
N LEU A 281 2.36 19.53 10.58
CA LEU A 281 2.50 20.05 9.22
C LEU A 281 3.63 21.10 9.11
N GLU A 282 3.80 21.95 10.12
CA GLU A 282 4.90 22.92 10.17
C GLU A 282 6.27 22.23 10.24
N LYS A 283 6.40 21.19 11.08
CA LYS A 283 7.62 20.38 11.16
C LYS A 283 7.88 19.62 9.87
N TYR A 284 6.85 19.05 9.25
CA TYR A 284 7.01 18.44 7.93
C TYR A 284 7.46 19.46 6.87
N GLN A 285 6.86 20.65 6.85
CA GLN A 285 7.30 21.72 5.95
C GLN A 285 8.77 22.11 6.19
N GLN A 286 9.24 22.09 7.43
CA GLN A 286 10.67 22.30 7.75
C GLN A 286 11.50 21.20 7.09
N LEU A 287 11.13 19.92 7.20
CA LEU A 287 11.86 18.79 6.59
C LEU A 287 11.93 18.88 5.07
N VAL A 288 10.85 19.35 4.41
CA VAL A 288 10.81 19.53 2.95
C VAL A 288 11.99 20.38 2.46
N SER A 289 12.47 21.34 3.26
CA SER A 289 13.63 22.17 2.91
C SER A 289 14.97 21.41 2.87
N TYR A 290 15.03 20.20 3.41
CA TYR A 290 16.18 19.31 3.43
C TYR A 290 16.07 18.12 2.47
N MET A 291 14.96 18.02 1.75
CA MET A 291 14.74 16.97 0.76
C MET A 291 15.33 17.35 -0.59
N ASN A 292 15.60 16.37 -1.41
CA ASN A 292 16.05 16.57 -2.79
C ASN A 292 15.05 17.39 -3.62
N THR A 293 15.52 18.01 -4.67
CA THR A 293 14.67 18.75 -5.60
C THR A 293 13.74 17.78 -6.37
N GLY A 294 12.51 18.24 -6.70
CA GLY A 294 11.60 17.47 -7.55
C GLY A 294 10.86 16.33 -6.86
N VAL A 295 10.78 16.32 -5.52
CA VAL A 295 10.12 15.27 -4.69
C VAL A 295 8.77 14.81 -5.26
N ASN A 296 7.90 15.72 -5.68
CA ASN A 296 6.55 15.40 -6.16
C ASN A 296 6.51 14.76 -7.56
N GLY A 297 7.63 14.74 -8.27
CA GLY A 297 7.78 14.06 -9.57
C GLY A 297 8.67 12.82 -9.51
N MET A 298 9.20 12.49 -8.33
CA MET A 298 10.10 11.36 -8.10
C MET A 298 9.33 10.24 -7.38
N THR A 299 9.53 9.00 -7.82
CA THR A 299 8.99 7.82 -7.12
C THR A 299 9.81 7.49 -5.88
N HIS A 300 9.23 6.76 -4.94
CA HIS A 300 9.97 6.26 -3.77
C HIS A 300 11.18 5.40 -4.16
N ASP A 301 11.04 4.55 -5.18
CA ASP A 301 12.14 3.72 -5.68
C ASP A 301 13.32 4.56 -6.21
N MET A 302 13.04 5.68 -6.89
CA MET A 302 14.10 6.59 -7.35
C MET A 302 14.79 7.29 -6.17
N ALA A 303 14.05 7.66 -5.13
CA ALA A 303 14.64 8.24 -3.91
C ALA A 303 15.54 7.23 -3.18
N ARG A 304 15.06 5.98 -3.02
CA ARG A 304 15.87 4.89 -2.47
C ARG A 304 17.17 4.70 -3.27
N LEU A 305 17.07 4.68 -4.60
CA LEU A 305 18.25 4.57 -5.46
C LEU A 305 19.23 5.74 -5.24
N GLY A 306 18.74 6.97 -5.06
CA GLY A 306 19.56 8.13 -4.70
C GLY A 306 20.32 7.91 -3.38
N PHE A 307 19.65 7.39 -2.36
CA PHE A 307 20.26 7.03 -1.09
C PHE A 307 21.31 5.90 -1.25
N THR A 308 20.98 4.81 -1.95
CA THR A 308 21.89 3.67 -2.11
C THR A 308 23.13 4.02 -2.96
N GLN A 309 23.05 5.03 -3.81
CA GLN A 309 24.15 5.58 -4.58
C GLN A 309 24.93 6.68 -3.84
N GLY A 310 24.57 7.03 -2.61
CA GLY A 310 25.21 8.05 -1.81
C GLY A 310 24.97 9.49 -2.27
N GLN A 311 23.91 9.73 -3.04
CA GLN A 311 23.50 11.08 -3.46
C GLN A 311 22.81 11.85 -2.33
N ASN A 312 22.24 11.12 -1.37
CA ASN A 312 21.62 11.64 -0.16
C ASN A 312 22.12 10.83 1.05
N ALA A 313 22.17 11.47 2.21
CA ALA A 313 22.68 10.84 3.42
C ALA A 313 21.63 10.02 4.18
N ILE A 314 20.36 10.34 4.01
CA ILE A 314 19.24 9.81 4.83
C ILE A 314 18.07 9.46 3.93
N LEU A 315 17.35 8.37 4.29
CA LEU A 315 16.09 7.95 3.69
C LEU A 315 15.12 7.55 4.81
N PHE A 316 13.89 8.05 4.83
CA PHE A 316 12.85 7.59 5.75
C PHE A 316 11.96 6.58 5.05
N ALA A 317 11.98 5.33 5.51
CA ALA A 317 11.33 4.24 4.79
C ALA A 317 10.96 3.07 5.70
N GLU A 318 10.16 2.16 5.15
CA GLU A 318 9.76 0.92 5.78
C GLU A 318 10.94 -0.06 5.88
N LEU A 319 10.90 -0.96 6.89
CA LEU A 319 11.95 -1.98 7.09
C LEU A 319 12.05 -2.98 5.92
N VAL A 320 11.02 -3.12 5.10
CA VAL A 320 11.11 -3.91 3.86
C VAL A 320 12.21 -3.39 2.94
N GLU A 321 12.54 -2.12 3.01
CA GLU A 321 13.61 -1.51 2.20
C GLU A 321 15.01 -2.03 2.55
N ILE A 322 15.20 -2.68 3.69
CA ILE A 322 16.44 -3.39 4.03
C ILE A 322 16.86 -4.35 2.93
N THR A 323 15.90 -5.09 2.36
CA THR A 323 16.17 -6.04 1.27
C THR A 323 16.56 -5.31 0.00
N ASN A 324 15.82 -4.26 -0.37
CA ASN A 324 16.06 -3.48 -1.58
C ASN A 324 17.40 -2.75 -1.51
N VAL A 325 17.71 -2.10 -0.38
CA VAL A 325 19.00 -1.43 -0.15
C VAL A 325 20.17 -2.41 -0.31
N LYS A 326 20.07 -3.61 0.26
CA LYS A 326 21.11 -4.65 0.13
C LYS A 326 21.25 -5.20 -1.30
N GLN A 327 20.16 -5.26 -2.06
CA GLN A 327 20.20 -5.70 -3.46
C GLN A 327 20.79 -4.63 -4.38
N GLU A 328 20.41 -3.37 -4.17
CA GLU A 328 20.88 -2.25 -4.98
C GLU A 328 22.35 -1.90 -4.74
N ASN A 329 22.78 -1.95 -3.48
CA ASN A 329 24.17 -1.70 -3.10
C ASN A 329 24.60 -2.55 -1.90
N PRO A 330 25.11 -3.79 -2.15
CA PRO A 330 25.54 -4.71 -1.09
C PRO A 330 26.68 -4.17 -0.23
N ASP A 331 27.50 -3.24 -0.77
CA ASP A 331 28.66 -2.66 -0.12
C ASP A 331 28.36 -1.37 0.64
N LEU A 332 27.12 -0.87 0.60
CA LEU A 332 26.73 0.34 1.30
C LEU A 332 26.88 0.16 2.82
N ASN A 333 27.66 1.03 3.44
CA ASN A 333 27.78 1.08 4.91
C ASN A 333 26.68 1.95 5.49
N TRP A 334 25.58 1.33 5.92
CA TRP A 334 24.40 2.02 6.41
C TRP A 334 23.97 1.58 7.80
N GLY A 335 23.10 2.33 8.40
CA GLY A 335 22.45 2.03 9.68
C GLY A 335 21.05 2.60 9.71
N MET A 336 20.37 2.42 10.84
CA MET A 336 19.03 2.95 11.08
C MET A 336 18.97 3.68 12.40
N PHE A 337 18.06 4.64 12.51
CA PHE A 337 17.70 5.29 13.76
C PHE A 337 16.20 5.62 13.77
N LYS A 338 15.64 5.68 14.97
CA LYS A 338 14.24 5.99 15.22
C LYS A 338 13.89 7.41 14.77
N PHE A 339 12.62 7.63 14.52
CA PHE A 339 12.12 9.00 14.36
C PHE A 339 12.49 9.82 15.61
N PRO A 340 13.21 10.95 15.47
CA PRO A 340 13.73 11.72 16.61
C PRO A 340 12.61 12.24 17.51
N THR A 341 12.84 12.19 18.82
CA THR A 341 11.84 12.60 19.82
C THR A 341 11.67 14.11 19.83
N ILE A 342 10.43 14.57 19.81
CA ILE A 342 10.09 15.99 19.94
C ILE A 342 9.91 16.30 21.43
N GLU A 343 10.71 17.24 21.96
CA GLU A 343 10.62 17.62 23.38
C GLU A 343 9.28 18.27 23.69
N GLY A 344 8.64 17.86 24.79
CA GLY A 344 7.34 18.36 25.22
C GLY A 344 6.12 17.83 24.42
N ALA A 345 6.34 16.91 23.50
CA ALA A 345 5.27 16.26 22.76
C ALA A 345 4.31 15.47 23.68
N LYS A 346 3.02 15.45 23.34
CA LYS A 346 1.95 14.86 24.16
C LYS A 346 1.72 13.36 23.87
N GLY A 347 2.09 12.92 22.69
CA GLY A 347 1.85 11.57 22.19
C GLY A 347 2.97 10.59 22.54
N ASN A 348 3.04 9.50 21.83
CA ASN A 348 3.98 8.41 22.09
C ASN A 348 5.16 8.41 21.11
N PRO A 349 6.37 8.85 21.52
CA PRO A 349 7.54 8.87 20.64
C PRO A 349 8.10 7.48 20.33
N ASN A 350 7.59 6.43 20.96
CA ASN A 350 8.00 5.04 20.72
C ASN A 350 6.98 4.26 19.89
N LEU A 351 5.90 4.91 19.49
CA LEU A 351 4.97 4.30 18.54
C LEU A 351 5.62 4.24 17.17
N VAL A 352 5.60 3.09 16.56
CA VAL A 352 6.13 2.87 15.21
C VAL A 352 4.95 2.49 14.34
N SER A 353 4.53 3.39 13.47
CA SER A 353 3.48 3.07 12.51
C SER A 353 4.07 2.43 11.26
N GLY A 354 3.48 1.35 10.85
CA GLY A 354 3.89 0.58 9.70
C GLY A 354 2.80 0.42 8.67
#